data_cfee864f65f972ed6de65f32fa776eb9
#
_entry.id   cfee864f65f972ed6de65f32fa776eb9
#
_cell.length_a   1.000
_cell.length_b   1.000
_cell.length_c   1.000
_cell.angle_alpha   90.00
_cell.angle_beta   90.00
_cell.angle_gamma   90.00
#
_symmetry.space_group_name_H-M   'P 1'
#
loop_
_entity.id
_entity.type
_entity.pdbx_description
1 polymer ?
#
loop_
_entity_poly.entity_id
_entity_poly.type
_entity_poly.pdbx_seq_one_letter_code
_entity_poly.pdbx_strand_id
1 'polypeptide(L)'
;MLRPWIASYSPGTPADISPDRYSSLVDMLDQACVKHARAIACTAMGADITYEQLSAWGDAFGAWLQQRGVTQGDRVALMMPNVPAYLVGLLGTLRAGCVVVNVNPLYTSDELARVRKDSEVSTIVILENFAHTLEKVKDRAALKHIVVTTPGDLLGGLKKFVVNAVVRHVKRLVPSWSLPGHHAFSQVLSEGKTLSLRRPTIAANDLAILQYTGGTTGTPKGAMLSHRNIVANVLQLEAMARPAMQGASKQLVVISALPLYHIFALTLCGFYGMHAGMRNLLIINPRDLPTLIKAWKQLPVSVFPAVNTLFNALVHHP
;
A
#
# COMPACT_ATOMS: atom_id res chain seq x y z
N MET A 1 24.30 -14.24 24.34
CA MET A 1 23.04 -13.91 25.07
C MET A 1 22.10 -15.10 24.92
N LEU A 2 21.60 -15.67 26.04
CA LEU A 2 20.62 -16.75 26.00
C LEU A 2 19.31 -16.26 25.31
N ARG A 3 18.78 -17.06 24.38
CA ARG A 3 17.54 -16.76 23.65
C ARG A 3 16.47 -17.82 24.01
N PRO A 4 15.91 -17.78 25.24
CA PRO A 4 15.01 -18.82 25.76
C PRO A 4 13.73 -19.01 24.95
N TRP A 5 13.27 -17.95 24.26
CA TRP A 5 12.07 -18.00 23.42
C TRP A 5 12.18 -18.93 22.19
N ILE A 6 13.40 -19.28 21.75
CA ILE A 6 13.59 -20.18 20.59
C ILE A 6 12.98 -21.57 20.87
N ALA A 7 13.03 -22.02 22.13
CA ALA A 7 12.41 -23.29 22.51
C ALA A 7 10.89 -23.34 22.30
N SER A 8 10.25 -22.18 22.20
CA SER A 8 8.80 -22.04 21.94
C SER A 8 8.46 -21.86 20.46
N TYR A 9 9.44 -21.88 19.57
CA TYR A 9 9.17 -21.80 18.14
C TYR A 9 8.54 -23.08 17.61
N SER A 10 7.65 -22.95 16.64
CA SER A 10 7.09 -24.11 15.94
C SER A 10 8.21 -24.91 15.27
N PRO A 11 8.09 -26.26 15.22
CA PRO A 11 9.06 -27.11 14.53
C PRO A 11 9.34 -26.61 13.10
N GLY A 12 10.62 -26.52 12.74
CA GLY A 12 11.04 -26.02 11.42
C GLY A 12 11.18 -24.50 11.30
N THR A 13 10.84 -23.73 12.34
CA THR A 13 11.10 -22.30 12.38
C THR A 13 12.58 -22.04 12.68
N PRO A 14 13.33 -21.34 11.82
CA PRO A 14 14.74 -21.05 12.06
C PRO A 14 14.93 -20.07 13.23
N ALA A 15 16.02 -20.23 13.98
CA ALA A 15 16.36 -19.34 15.08
C ALA A 15 16.74 -17.92 14.62
N ASP A 16 17.27 -17.81 13.41
CA ASP A 16 17.71 -16.56 12.78
C ASP A 16 17.21 -16.45 11.34
N ILE A 17 17.07 -15.23 10.86
CA ILE A 17 16.79 -14.91 9.45
C ILE A 17 18.04 -14.27 8.82
N SER A 18 18.13 -14.29 7.50
CA SER A 18 19.20 -13.64 6.75
C SER A 18 18.65 -12.36 6.07
N PRO A 19 18.69 -11.19 6.73
CA PRO A 19 18.10 -9.97 6.20
C PRO A 19 18.80 -9.49 4.92
N ASP A 20 20.02 -9.94 4.67
CA ASP A 20 20.83 -9.60 3.50
C ASP A 20 20.57 -10.55 2.30
N ARG A 21 19.55 -11.41 2.38
CA ARG A 21 19.07 -12.28 1.28
C ARG A 21 18.63 -11.47 0.06
N TYR A 22 18.14 -10.26 0.28
CA TYR A 22 17.78 -9.29 -0.74
C TYR A 22 18.58 -8.02 -0.57
N SER A 23 19.05 -7.44 -1.68
CA SER A 23 19.81 -6.18 -1.66
C SER A 23 18.97 -5.00 -1.18
N SER A 24 17.66 -5.06 -1.40
CA SER A 24 16.70 -4.03 -0.97
C SER A 24 15.27 -4.60 -0.92
N LEU A 25 14.33 -3.83 -0.37
CA LEU A 25 12.90 -4.13 -0.46
C LEU A 25 12.42 -4.18 -1.91
N VAL A 26 12.96 -3.31 -2.78
CA VAL A 26 12.62 -3.29 -4.21
C VAL A 26 13.05 -4.58 -4.88
N ASP A 27 14.27 -5.04 -4.62
CA ASP A 27 14.78 -6.32 -5.14
C ASP A 27 13.85 -7.48 -4.74
N MET A 28 13.45 -7.55 -3.47
CA MET A 28 12.52 -8.58 -2.98
C MET A 28 11.17 -8.53 -3.71
N LEU A 29 10.60 -7.34 -3.89
CA LEU A 29 9.29 -7.17 -4.54
C LEU A 29 9.36 -7.44 -6.05
N ASP A 30 10.47 -7.06 -6.70
CA ASP A 30 10.68 -7.30 -8.12
C ASP A 30 10.80 -8.79 -8.41
N GLN A 31 11.58 -9.52 -7.61
CA GLN A 31 11.66 -10.99 -7.71
C GLN A 31 10.28 -11.64 -7.51
N ALA A 32 9.48 -11.15 -6.55
CA ALA A 32 8.13 -11.64 -6.34
C ALA A 32 7.21 -11.35 -7.54
N CYS A 33 7.26 -10.15 -8.11
CA CYS A 33 6.48 -9.80 -9.30
C CYS A 33 6.81 -10.68 -10.51
N VAL A 34 8.09 -10.98 -10.71
CA VAL A 34 8.53 -11.89 -11.80
C VAL A 34 8.07 -13.33 -11.52
N LYS A 35 8.33 -13.82 -10.31
CA LYS A 35 7.99 -15.21 -9.92
C LYS A 35 6.49 -15.50 -10.01
N HIS A 36 5.66 -14.54 -9.66
CA HIS A 36 4.21 -14.69 -9.56
C HIS A 36 3.45 -13.92 -10.65
N ALA A 37 4.09 -13.55 -11.77
CA ALA A 37 3.58 -12.64 -12.79
C ALA A 37 2.12 -12.91 -13.20
N ARG A 38 1.77 -14.18 -13.44
CA ARG A 38 0.42 -14.59 -13.87
C ARG A 38 -0.60 -14.77 -12.75
N ALA A 39 -0.15 -14.78 -11.49
CA ALA A 39 -1.03 -14.91 -10.34
C ALA A 39 -1.75 -13.58 -10.07
N ILE A 40 -2.88 -13.63 -9.36
CA ILE A 40 -3.62 -12.43 -8.97
C ILE A 40 -2.91 -11.77 -7.78
N ALA A 41 -2.45 -10.54 -7.94
CA ALA A 41 -1.83 -9.76 -6.87
C ALA A 41 -2.89 -9.19 -5.91
N CYS A 42 -3.97 -8.65 -6.47
CA CYS A 42 -5.06 -8.15 -5.64
C CYS A 42 -6.42 -8.23 -6.33
N THR A 43 -7.45 -8.25 -5.50
CA THR A 43 -8.86 -8.14 -5.91
C THR A 43 -9.48 -6.96 -5.18
N ALA A 44 -10.10 -6.07 -5.92
CA ALA A 44 -10.83 -4.92 -5.38
C ALA A 44 -12.18 -4.81 -6.05
N MET A 45 -13.25 -4.74 -5.25
CA MET A 45 -14.63 -4.62 -5.76
C MET A 45 -14.94 -5.63 -6.89
N GLY A 46 -14.41 -6.87 -6.78
CA GLY A 46 -14.61 -7.94 -7.76
C GLY A 46 -13.85 -7.75 -9.08
N ALA A 47 -12.84 -6.89 -9.15
CA ALA A 47 -11.87 -6.83 -10.25
C ALA A 47 -10.54 -7.43 -9.81
N ASP A 48 -9.99 -8.29 -10.64
CA ASP A 48 -8.70 -8.96 -10.42
C ASP A 48 -7.58 -8.22 -11.14
N ILE A 49 -6.45 -8.08 -10.48
CA ILE A 49 -5.23 -7.46 -10.99
C ILE A 49 -4.09 -8.45 -10.78
N THR A 50 -3.38 -8.81 -11.85
CA THR A 50 -2.23 -9.72 -11.78
C THR A 50 -0.97 -9.02 -11.27
N TYR A 51 0.03 -9.80 -10.81
CA TYR A 51 1.33 -9.26 -10.45
C TYR A 51 2.03 -8.57 -11.62
N GLU A 52 1.88 -9.09 -12.84
CA GLU A 52 2.40 -8.48 -14.05
C GLU A 52 1.78 -7.11 -14.30
N GLN A 53 0.45 -6.99 -14.20
CA GLN A 53 -0.25 -5.70 -14.35
C GLN A 53 0.17 -4.70 -13.27
N LEU A 54 0.22 -5.16 -12.00
CA LEU A 54 0.67 -4.32 -10.88
C LEU A 54 2.10 -3.82 -11.11
N SER A 55 2.99 -4.71 -11.57
CA SER A 55 4.39 -4.38 -11.86
C SER A 55 4.49 -3.34 -12.98
N ALA A 56 3.78 -3.54 -14.09
CA ALA A 56 3.79 -2.62 -15.23
C ALA A 56 3.26 -1.23 -14.86
N TRP A 57 2.21 -1.16 -14.05
CA TRP A 57 1.69 0.12 -13.55
C TRP A 57 2.63 0.78 -12.53
N GLY A 58 3.31 -0.01 -11.70
CA GLY A 58 4.34 0.50 -10.81
C GLY A 58 5.50 1.14 -11.59
N ASP A 59 5.97 0.48 -12.66
CA ASP A 59 7.00 1.05 -13.52
C ASP A 59 6.54 2.33 -14.22
N ALA A 60 5.31 2.35 -14.73
CA ALA A 60 4.75 3.54 -15.34
C ALA A 60 4.66 4.71 -14.34
N PHE A 61 4.21 4.46 -13.11
CA PHE A 61 4.14 5.50 -12.08
C PHE A 61 5.54 6.01 -11.69
N GLY A 62 6.50 5.11 -11.49
CA GLY A 62 7.89 5.47 -11.17
C GLY A 62 8.55 6.28 -12.29
N ALA A 63 8.35 5.88 -13.56
CA ALA A 63 8.86 6.60 -14.74
C ALA A 63 8.26 8.01 -14.84
N TRP A 64 6.95 8.14 -14.57
CA TRP A 64 6.29 9.45 -14.54
C TRP A 64 6.86 10.36 -13.45
N LEU A 65 7.11 9.83 -12.23
CA LEU A 65 7.76 10.60 -11.16
C LEU A 65 9.11 11.16 -11.60
N GLN A 66 9.97 10.32 -12.20
CA GLN A 66 11.29 10.72 -12.69
C GLN A 66 11.19 11.76 -13.80
N GLN A 67 10.26 11.59 -14.73
CA GLN A 67 10.03 12.58 -15.81
C GLN A 67 9.60 13.94 -15.26
N ARG A 68 8.93 13.97 -14.10
CA ARG A 68 8.53 15.20 -13.40
C ARG A 68 9.59 15.76 -12.47
N GLY A 69 10.81 15.24 -12.53
CA GLY A 69 11.95 15.72 -11.73
C GLY A 69 11.93 15.26 -10.27
N VAL A 70 11.12 14.23 -9.93
CA VAL A 70 11.21 13.56 -8.63
C VAL A 70 12.42 12.63 -8.66
N THR A 71 13.31 12.78 -7.68
CA THR A 71 14.61 12.11 -7.63
C THR A 71 14.72 11.12 -6.48
N GLN A 72 15.75 10.28 -6.49
CA GLN A 72 16.03 9.35 -5.39
C GLN A 72 16.10 10.09 -4.04
N GLY A 73 15.43 9.54 -3.03
CA GLY A 73 15.32 10.13 -1.70
C GLY A 73 14.19 11.14 -1.53
N ASP A 74 13.55 11.61 -2.61
CA ASP A 74 12.37 12.46 -2.51
C ASP A 74 11.19 11.71 -1.87
N ARG A 75 10.32 12.44 -1.18
CA ARG A 75 9.20 11.87 -0.43
C ARG A 75 7.92 11.98 -1.22
N VAL A 76 7.24 10.83 -1.36
CA VAL A 76 5.94 10.71 -2.03
C VAL A 76 4.90 10.23 -1.01
N ALA A 77 3.91 11.06 -0.72
CA ALA A 77 2.82 10.71 0.19
C ALA A 77 1.75 9.87 -0.51
N LEU A 78 1.29 8.82 0.17
CA LEU A 78 0.14 8.02 -0.24
C LEU A 78 -0.99 8.22 0.79
N MET A 79 -2.06 8.92 0.40
CA MET A 79 -3.20 9.26 1.25
C MET A 79 -4.48 8.63 0.71
N MET A 80 -4.64 7.35 0.95
CA MET A 80 -5.79 6.57 0.48
C MET A 80 -5.99 5.29 1.30
N PRO A 81 -7.23 4.74 1.34
CA PRO A 81 -7.49 3.42 1.92
C PRO A 81 -6.98 2.31 0.98
N ASN A 82 -7.41 1.07 1.27
CA ASN A 82 -7.01 -0.12 0.51
C ASN A 82 -7.65 -0.15 -0.89
N VAL A 83 -7.09 0.60 -1.80
CA VAL A 83 -7.43 0.61 -3.24
C VAL A 83 -6.22 0.16 -4.06
N PRO A 84 -6.41 -0.39 -5.28
CA PRO A 84 -5.29 -0.84 -6.11
C PRO A 84 -4.24 0.24 -6.38
N ALA A 85 -4.66 1.50 -6.50
CA ALA A 85 -3.76 2.64 -6.69
C ALA A 85 -2.73 2.79 -5.56
N TYR A 86 -3.04 2.33 -4.32
CA TYR A 86 -2.09 2.31 -3.23
C TYR A 86 -0.89 1.40 -3.53
N LEU A 87 -1.14 0.17 -3.99
CA LEU A 87 -0.07 -0.79 -4.30
C LEU A 87 0.77 -0.33 -5.50
N VAL A 88 0.13 0.28 -6.49
CA VAL A 88 0.83 0.85 -7.66
C VAL A 88 1.70 2.05 -7.24
N GLY A 89 1.14 2.97 -6.45
CA GLY A 89 1.87 4.12 -5.92
C GLY A 89 3.04 3.70 -5.02
N LEU A 90 2.82 2.71 -4.16
CA LEU A 90 3.85 2.12 -3.31
C LEU A 90 5.01 1.56 -4.14
N LEU A 91 4.70 0.67 -5.07
CA LEU A 91 5.69 -0.02 -5.88
C LEU A 91 6.48 0.95 -6.76
N GLY A 92 5.79 1.87 -7.45
CA GLY A 92 6.44 2.83 -8.34
C GLY A 92 7.29 3.87 -7.59
N THR A 93 6.84 4.33 -6.43
CA THR A 93 7.63 5.22 -5.55
C THR A 93 8.93 4.55 -5.12
N LEU A 94 8.86 3.33 -4.60
CA LEU A 94 10.04 2.57 -4.16
C LEU A 94 10.98 2.28 -5.33
N ARG A 95 10.46 1.90 -6.50
CA ARG A 95 11.24 1.63 -7.71
C ARG A 95 11.94 2.85 -8.28
N ALA A 96 11.37 4.04 -8.10
CA ALA A 96 12.02 5.30 -8.44
C ALA A 96 13.13 5.70 -7.44
N GLY A 97 13.33 4.91 -6.37
CA GLY A 97 14.27 5.20 -5.29
C GLY A 97 13.75 6.25 -4.31
N CYS A 98 12.46 6.56 -4.36
CA CYS A 98 11.82 7.55 -3.50
C CYS A 98 11.32 6.93 -2.20
N VAL A 99 11.07 7.77 -1.21
CA VAL A 99 10.59 7.39 0.11
C VAL A 99 9.07 7.48 0.14
N VAL A 100 8.39 6.41 0.54
CA VAL A 100 6.95 6.41 0.75
C VAL A 100 6.61 7.06 2.08
N VAL A 101 5.70 8.03 2.07
CA VAL A 101 5.14 8.61 3.30
C VAL A 101 3.69 8.16 3.43
N ASN A 102 3.42 7.27 4.37
CA ASN A 102 2.07 6.80 4.63
C ASN A 102 1.28 7.85 5.39
N VAL A 103 0.16 8.27 4.80
CA VAL A 103 -0.73 9.29 5.37
C VAL A 103 -2.10 8.69 5.62
N ASN A 104 -2.58 8.83 6.87
CA ASN A 104 -3.94 8.43 7.20
C ASN A 104 -4.94 9.32 6.45
N PRO A 105 -5.82 8.77 5.59
CA PRO A 105 -6.78 9.56 4.83
C PRO A 105 -7.82 10.27 5.70
N LEU A 106 -7.94 9.89 6.97
CA LEU A 106 -8.85 10.54 7.93
C LEU A 106 -8.20 11.70 8.70
N TYR A 107 -6.96 12.05 8.39
CA TYR A 107 -6.33 13.22 9.00
C TYR A 107 -7.09 14.52 8.67
N THR A 108 -7.13 15.41 9.63
CA THR A 108 -7.54 16.79 9.42
C THR A 108 -6.53 17.54 8.53
N SER A 109 -6.92 18.70 8.03
CA SER A 109 -6.02 19.56 7.25
C SER A 109 -4.78 19.99 8.04
N ASP A 110 -4.92 20.21 9.35
CA ASP A 110 -3.80 20.61 10.23
C ASP A 110 -2.84 19.44 10.48
N GLU A 111 -3.36 18.22 10.70
CA GLU A 111 -2.53 17.01 10.82
C GLU A 111 -1.78 16.74 9.53
N LEU A 112 -2.46 16.84 8.39
CA LEU A 112 -1.85 16.68 7.07
C LEU A 112 -0.76 17.73 6.82
N ALA A 113 -1.00 18.99 7.20
CA ALA A 113 -0.02 20.06 7.08
C ALA A 113 1.24 19.78 7.91
N ARG A 114 1.08 19.27 9.14
CA ARG A 114 2.21 18.89 10.01
C ARG A 114 3.02 17.75 9.40
N VAL A 115 2.36 16.67 8.99
CA VAL A 115 3.03 15.53 8.35
C VAL A 115 3.78 15.98 7.09
N ARG A 116 3.15 16.78 6.22
CA ARG A 116 3.77 17.32 5.02
C ARG A 116 5.03 18.13 5.35
N LYS A 117 4.95 19.02 6.34
CA LYS A 117 6.06 19.89 6.74
C LYS A 117 7.22 19.06 7.31
N ASP A 118 6.93 18.14 8.21
CA ASP A 118 7.93 17.30 8.89
C ASP A 118 8.60 16.29 7.92
N SER A 119 7.82 15.68 7.02
CA SER A 119 8.36 14.73 6.05
C SER A 119 8.96 15.38 4.80
N GLU A 120 8.78 16.68 4.60
CA GLU A 120 9.20 17.41 3.38
C GLU A 120 8.64 16.78 2.09
N VAL A 121 7.43 16.26 2.15
CA VAL A 121 6.74 15.68 0.99
C VAL A 121 6.61 16.70 -0.14
N SER A 122 7.08 16.32 -1.32
CA SER A 122 6.96 17.13 -2.55
C SER A 122 5.87 16.63 -3.51
N THR A 123 5.48 15.38 -3.39
CA THR A 123 4.46 14.73 -4.24
C THR A 123 3.44 14.01 -3.36
N ILE A 124 2.16 14.17 -3.65
CA ILE A 124 1.09 13.42 -2.97
C ILE A 124 0.18 12.70 -3.96
N VAL A 125 -0.10 11.44 -3.67
CA VAL A 125 -1.16 10.66 -4.33
C VAL A 125 -2.32 10.53 -3.35
N ILE A 126 -3.48 11.05 -3.72
CA ILE A 126 -4.63 11.13 -2.82
C ILE A 126 -5.89 10.58 -3.48
N LEU A 127 -6.71 9.86 -2.72
CA LEU A 127 -8.04 9.46 -3.20
C LEU A 127 -8.98 10.68 -3.19
N GLU A 128 -9.76 10.86 -4.25
CA GLU A 128 -10.65 12.02 -4.44
C GLU A 128 -11.59 12.29 -3.26
N ASN A 129 -11.98 11.26 -2.54
CA ASN A 129 -12.83 11.37 -1.34
C ASN A 129 -12.22 12.26 -0.25
N PHE A 130 -10.90 12.41 -0.25
CA PHE A 130 -10.13 13.15 0.76
C PHE A 130 -9.47 14.41 0.18
N ALA A 131 -9.64 14.68 -1.12
CA ALA A 131 -9.03 15.82 -1.80
C ALA A 131 -9.44 17.18 -1.18
N HIS A 132 -10.66 17.27 -0.65
CA HIS A 132 -11.17 18.45 0.07
C HIS A 132 -10.35 18.76 1.36
N THR A 133 -9.74 17.74 1.99
CA THR A 133 -8.85 17.94 3.13
C THR A 133 -7.55 18.59 2.70
N LEU A 134 -6.96 18.13 1.58
CA LEU A 134 -5.76 18.71 1.01
C LEU A 134 -6.00 20.15 0.53
N GLU A 135 -7.16 20.44 -0.04
CA GLU A 135 -7.54 21.79 -0.47
C GLU A 135 -7.42 22.82 0.66
N LYS A 136 -7.74 22.41 1.90
CA LYS A 136 -7.71 23.28 3.09
C LYS A 136 -6.31 23.43 3.69
N VAL A 137 -5.30 22.70 3.23
CA VAL A 137 -3.92 22.82 3.70
C VAL A 137 -3.33 24.14 3.24
N LYS A 138 -2.96 25.03 4.16
CA LYS A 138 -2.47 26.40 3.88
C LYS A 138 -1.20 26.41 3.02
N ASP A 139 -0.25 25.51 3.30
CA ASP A 139 1.06 25.45 2.62
C ASP A 139 1.12 24.44 1.47
N ARG A 140 -0.04 24.09 0.85
CA ARG A 140 -0.08 23.09 -0.22
C ARG A 140 0.76 23.48 -1.45
N ALA A 141 1.07 24.77 -1.61
CA ALA A 141 1.92 25.27 -2.70
C ALA A 141 3.35 24.69 -2.68
N ALA A 142 3.80 24.14 -1.55
CA ALA A 142 5.08 23.42 -1.47
C ALA A 142 5.02 22.00 -2.09
N LEU A 143 3.82 21.49 -2.39
CA LEU A 143 3.66 20.28 -3.17
C LEU A 143 3.91 20.60 -4.64
N LYS A 144 4.92 19.97 -5.23
CA LYS A 144 5.22 20.10 -6.66
C LYS A 144 4.21 19.36 -7.52
N HIS A 145 3.76 18.18 -7.04
CA HIS A 145 2.85 17.32 -7.77
C HIS A 145 1.73 16.80 -6.87
N ILE A 146 0.50 16.98 -7.34
CA ILE A 146 -0.71 16.44 -6.71
C ILE A 146 -1.32 15.46 -7.71
N VAL A 147 -1.41 14.20 -7.34
CA VAL A 147 -2.02 13.14 -8.16
C VAL A 147 -3.31 12.69 -7.47
N VAL A 148 -4.43 12.79 -8.18
CA VAL A 148 -5.73 12.38 -7.64
C VAL A 148 -6.16 11.07 -8.29
N THR A 149 -6.44 10.06 -7.46
CA THR A 149 -7.01 8.78 -7.90
C THR A 149 -8.47 8.67 -7.50
N THR A 150 -9.22 7.82 -8.20
CA THR A 150 -10.62 7.54 -7.92
C THR A 150 -10.79 6.09 -7.47
N PRO A 151 -11.88 5.74 -6.73
CA PRO A 151 -12.11 4.36 -6.30
C PRO A 151 -12.21 3.36 -7.46
N GLY A 152 -12.66 3.81 -8.64
CA GLY A 152 -12.80 2.99 -9.84
C GLY A 152 -11.54 2.89 -10.67
N ASP A 153 -10.48 3.65 -10.39
CA ASP A 153 -9.23 3.54 -11.14
C ASP A 153 -8.67 2.12 -11.04
N LEU A 154 -8.14 1.61 -12.17
CA LEU A 154 -7.59 0.25 -12.32
C LEU A 154 -8.61 -0.91 -12.27
N LEU A 155 -9.91 -0.66 -12.13
CA LEU A 155 -10.92 -1.72 -12.16
C LEU A 155 -11.28 -2.18 -13.58
N GLY A 156 -10.80 -1.47 -14.61
CA GLY A 156 -11.01 -1.78 -16.02
C GLY A 156 -12.41 -1.48 -16.55
N GLY A 157 -12.53 -1.31 -17.87
CA GLY A 157 -13.77 -1.22 -18.63
C GLY A 157 -14.86 -0.32 -18.04
N LEU A 158 -16.11 -0.74 -18.19
CA LEU A 158 -17.30 -0.06 -17.66
C LEU A 158 -17.31 0.01 -16.12
N LYS A 159 -16.65 -0.94 -15.44
CA LYS A 159 -16.64 -1.01 -13.97
C LYS A 159 -16.07 0.25 -13.33
N LYS A 160 -15.01 0.83 -13.91
CA LYS A 160 -14.44 2.11 -13.48
C LYS A 160 -15.51 3.19 -13.41
N PHE A 161 -16.27 3.34 -14.49
CA PHE A 161 -17.28 4.41 -14.58
C PHE A 161 -18.45 4.18 -13.63
N VAL A 162 -18.95 2.94 -13.55
CA VAL A 162 -20.06 2.56 -12.64
C VAL A 162 -19.66 2.81 -11.19
N VAL A 163 -18.49 2.33 -10.75
CA VAL A 163 -18.03 2.53 -9.38
C VAL A 163 -17.88 4.01 -9.05
N ASN A 164 -17.26 4.79 -9.93
CA ASN A 164 -17.08 6.22 -9.69
C ASN A 164 -18.42 6.97 -9.66
N ALA A 165 -19.35 6.65 -10.56
CA ALA A 165 -20.70 7.23 -10.56
C ALA A 165 -21.45 6.91 -9.27
N VAL A 166 -21.44 5.65 -8.83
CA VAL A 166 -22.07 5.22 -7.58
C VAL A 166 -21.45 5.95 -6.37
N VAL A 167 -20.13 6.01 -6.28
CA VAL A 167 -19.44 6.67 -5.15
C VAL A 167 -19.72 8.17 -5.11
N ARG A 168 -19.73 8.85 -6.28
CA ARG A 168 -19.94 10.30 -6.38
C ARG A 168 -21.39 10.69 -6.24
N HIS A 169 -22.30 10.04 -6.96
CA HIS A 169 -23.67 10.52 -7.14
C HIS A 169 -24.69 9.76 -6.29
N VAL A 170 -24.51 8.44 -6.08
CA VAL A 170 -25.44 7.64 -5.30
C VAL A 170 -25.08 7.68 -3.81
N LYS A 171 -23.82 7.32 -3.48
CA LYS A 171 -23.35 7.31 -2.09
C LYS A 171 -22.94 8.70 -1.60
N ARG A 172 -22.68 9.64 -2.49
CA ARG A 172 -22.26 11.02 -2.19
C ARG A 172 -21.06 11.09 -1.25
N LEU A 173 -20.08 10.20 -1.45
CA LEU A 173 -18.89 10.06 -0.60
C LEU A 173 -17.72 10.94 -1.05
N VAL A 174 -17.89 11.74 -2.10
CA VAL A 174 -16.88 12.68 -2.60
C VAL A 174 -17.38 14.10 -2.40
N PRO A 175 -16.91 14.80 -1.35
CA PRO A 175 -17.16 16.23 -1.19
C PRO A 175 -16.62 17.02 -2.39
N SER A 176 -17.16 18.20 -2.66
CA SER A 176 -16.60 19.12 -3.66
C SER A 176 -15.17 19.53 -3.26
N TRP A 177 -14.28 19.59 -4.24
CA TRP A 177 -12.89 20.01 -4.04
C TRP A 177 -12.36 20.72 -5.29
N SER A 178 -11.35 21.56 -5.09
CA SER A 178 -10.63 22.26 -6.17
C SER A 178 -9.12 22.21 -5.86
N LEU A 179 -8.40 21.48 -6.70
CA LEU A 179 -6.93 21.37 -6.64
C LEU A 179 -6.37 21.70 -8.03
N PRO A 180 -6.22 23.00 -8.37
CA PRO A 180 -5.72 23.42 -9.67
C PRO A 180 -4.35 22.79 -9.96
N GLY A 181 -4.13 22.32 -11.19
CA GLY A 181 -2.88 21.69 -11.62
C GLY A 181 -2.67 20.25 -11.15
N HIS A 182 -3.69 19.61 -10.53
CA HIS A 182 -3.59 18.19 -10.21
C HIS A 182 -3.54 17.32 -11.46
N HIS A 183 -2.95 16.14 -11.33
CA HIS A 183 -2.90 15.10 -12.36
C HIS A 183 -3.87 13.99 -12.00
N ALA A 184 -4.68 13.52 -12.95
CA ALA A 184 -5.48 12.32 -12.76
C ALA A 184 -4.57 11.07 -12.78
N PHE A 185 -4.74 10.15 -11.82
CA PHE A 185 -3.89 8.96 -11.71
C PHE A 185 -3.91 8.11 -12.98
N SER A 186 -5.06 7.98 -13.63
CA SER A 186 -5.18 7.27 -14.91
C SER A 186 -4.37 7.94 -16.04
N GLN A 187 -4.29 9.26 -16.06
CA GLN A 187 -3.46 10.01 -17.00
C GLN A 187 -1.96 9.80 -16.69
N VAL A 188 -1.59 9.89 -15.41
CA VAL A 188 -0.23 9.63 -14.95
C VAL A 188 0.27 8.26 -15.43
N LEU A 189 -0.54 7.21 -15.28
CA LEU A 189 -0.20 5.88 -15.77
C LEU A 189 -0.15 5.79 -17.30
N SER A 190 -1.04 6.49 -17.99
CA SER A 190 -1.03 6.52 -19.46
C SER A 190 0.24 7.20 -20.01
N GLU A 191 0.62 8.34 -19.44
CA GLU A 191 1.87 9.03 -19.77
C GLU A 191 3.09 8.15 -19.41
N GLY A 192 3.11 7.61 -18.20
CA GLY A 192 4.22 6.79 -17.70
C GLY A 192 4.49 5.52 -18.50
N LYS A 193 3.45 4.91 -19.10
CA LYS A 193 3.62 3.73 -19.99
C LYS A 193 4.47 4.00 -21.22
N THR A 194 4.57 5.26 -21.67
CA THR A 194 5.39 5.66 -22.82
C THR A 194 6.83 5.99 -22.42
N LEU A 195 7.13 5.95 -21.12
CA LEU A 195 8.43 6.31 -20.55
C LEU A 195 9.18 5.06 -20.06
N SER A 196 10.48 5.17 -19.93
CA SER A 196 11.33 4.13 -19.36
C SER A 196 11.74 4.51 -17.94
N LEU A 197 11.42 3.66 -16.98
CA LEU A 197 11.89 3.82 -15.60
C LEU A 197 13.39 3.52 -15.51
N ARG A 198 14.17 4.48 -15.06
CA ARG A 198 15.58 4.28 -14.72
C ARG A 198 15.65 3.75 -13.28
N ARG A 199 16.10 2.50 -13.13
CA ARG A 199 16.25 1.88 -11.82
C ARG A 199 17.47 2.43 -11.10
N PRO A 200 17.35 3.21 -10.00
CA PRO A 200 18.51 3.68 -9.24
C PRO A 200 19.12 2.52 -8.44
N THR A 201 20.37 2.65 -8.06
CA THR A 201 20.99 1.78 -7.08
C THR A 201 20.43 2.12 -5.69
N ILE A 202 19.83 1.14 -5.02
CA ILE A 202 19.21 1.28 -3.70
C ILE A 202 19.99 0.43 -2.71
N ALA A 203 20.56 1.07 -1.70
CA ALA A 203 21.24 0.37 -0.62
C ALA A 203 20.23 -0.16 0.42
N ALA A 204 20.58 -1.25 1.10
CA ALA A 204 19.75 -1.86 2.12
C ALA A 204 19.37 -0.90 3.27
N ASN A 205 20.25 0.04 3.60
CA ASN A 205 20.05 1.02 4.66
C ASN A 205 19.42 2.33 4.18
N ASP A 206 19.15 2.48 2.89
CA ASP A 206 18.40 3.63 2.39
C ASP A 206 17.00 3.66 3.00
N LEU A 207 16.47 4.87 3.19
CA LEU A 207 15.12 5.06 3.73
C LEU A 207 14.09 4.62 2.70
N ALA A 208 13.21 3.71 3.10
CA ALA A 208 12.12 3.21 2.25
C ALA A 208 10.78 3.87 2.59
N ILE A 209 10.49 4.01 3.90
CA ILE A 209 9.19 4.48 4.38
C ILE A 209 9.36 5.43 5.55
N LEU A 210 8.59 6.51 5.55
CA LEU A 210 8.27 7.29 6.74
C LEU A 210 6.87 6.90 7.22
N GLN A 211 6.82 6.25 8.38
CA GLN A 211 5.58 5.81 8.99
C GLN A 211 5.19 6.72 10.15
N TYR A 212 4.16 7.54 9.95
CA TYR A 212 3.66 8.38 11.02
C TYR A 212 2.79 7.62 11.99
N THR A 213 3.07 7.79 13.27
CA THR A 213 2.28 7.21 14.37
C THR A 213 1.70 8.35 15.21
N GLY A 214 0.50 8.14 15.75
CA GLY A 214 -0.07 9.03 16.76
C GLY A 214 0.81 8.99 18.01
N GLY A 215 1.63 10.00 18.21
CA GLY A 215 2.45 10.11 19.42
C GLY A 215 1.60 10.32 20.67
N THR A 216 1.95 9.71 21.79
CA THR A 216 1.35 9.96 23.11
C THR A 216 1.45 11.43 23.54
N THR A 217 2.32 12.21 22.89
CA THR A 217 2.57 13.65 23.14
C THR A 217 1.81 14.58 22.20
N GLY A 218 0.88 14.07 21.36
CA GLY A 218 0.04 14.88 20.45
C GLY A 218 0.72 15.33 19.15
N THR A 219 2.04 15.22 19.02
CA THR A 219 2.75 15.51 17.75
C THR A 219 3.06 14.21 17.03
N PRO A 220 2.59 14.01 15.79
CA PRO A 220 2.93 12.82 15.01
C PRO A 220 4.44 12.71 14.83
N LYS A 221 4.99 11.50 15.03
CA LYS A 221 6.40 11.19 14.80
C LYS A 221 6.52 10.23 13.62
N GLY A 222 7.39 10.56 12.67
CA GLY A 222 7.68 9.73 11.52
C GLY A 222 8.78 8.70 11.84
N ALA A 223 8.40 7.42 12.02
CA ALA A 223 9.39 6.36 12.14
C ALA A 223 10.08 6.15 10.78
N MET A 224 11.41 6.19 10.78
CA MET A 224 12.25 6.01 9.61
C MET A 224 12.54 4.51 9.42
N LEU A 225 11.97 3.91 8.37
CA LEU A 225 12.12 2.49 8.07
C LEU A 225 12.97 2.33 6.81
N SER A 226 14.14 1.69 6.98
CA SER A 226 15.01 1.36 5.84
C SER A 226 14.48 0.15 5.06
N HIS A 227 14.98 -0.04 3.83
CA HIS A 227 14.69 -1.25 3.06
C HIS A 227 15.03 -2.52 3.86
N ARG A 228 16.16 -2.53 4.56
CA ARG A 228 16.62 -3.66 5.38
C ARG A 228 15.68 -3.96 6.55
N ASN A 229 15.15 -2.93 7.23
CA ASN A 229 14.21 -3.13 8.34
C ASN A 229 12.97 -3.90 7.88
N ILE A 230 12.42 -3.51 6.73
CA ILE A 230 11.20 -4.13 6.18
C ILE A 230 11.50 -5.54 5.68
N VAL A 231 12.59 -5.73 4.92
CA VAL A 231 13.02 -7.06 4.45
C VAL A 231 13.20 -8.01 5.64
N ALA A 232 13.89 -7.59 6.70
CA ALA A 232 14.08 -8.39 7.90
C ALA A 232 12.74 -8.83 8.51
N ASN A 233 11.79 -7.91 8.64
CA ASN A 233 10.48 -8.22 9.21
C ASN A 233 9.64 -9.14 8.31
N VAL A 234 9.70 -8.97 6.98
CA VAL A 234 9.05 -9.87 6.02
C VAL A 234 9.64 -11.29 6.12
N LEU A 235 10.96 -11.42 6.23
CA LEU A 235 11.61 -12.72 6.37
C LEU A 235 11.31 -13.39 7.73
N GLN A 236 11.14 -12.61 8.80
CA GLN A 236 10.64 -13.13 10.09
C GLN A 236 9.21 -13.68 9.94
N LEU A 237 8.31 -12.95 9.25
CA LEU A 237 6.97 -13.44 8.96
C LEU A 237 7.01 -14.71 8.09
N GLU A 238 7.85 -14.75 7.04
CA GLU A 238 8.05 -15.95 6.21
C GLU A 238 8.46 -17.15 7.10
N ALA A 239 9.45 -16.96 7.97
CA ALA A 239 9.96 -18.01 8.83
C ALA A 239 8.90 -18.55 9.79
N MET A 240 8.11 -17.66 10.42
CA MET A 240 7.06 -18.02 11.36
C MET A 240 5.83 -18.64 10.68
N ALA A 241 5.47 -18.17 9.48
CA ALA A 241 4.29 -18.64 8.76
C ALA A 241 4.55 -19.93 7.96
N ARG A 242 5.82 -20.26 7.65
CA ARG A 242 6.19 -21.40 6.81
C ARG A 242 5.56 -22.73 7.27
N PRO A 243 5.56 -23.13 8.56
CA PRO A 243 4.96 -24.38 9.00
C PRO A 243 3.46 -24.47 8.69
N ALA A 244 2.74 -23.36 8.86
CA ALA A 244 1.29 -23.30 8.60
C ALA A 244 0.93 -23.23 7.11
N MET A 245 1.89 -22.88 6.24
CA MET A 245 1.67 -22.71 4.80
C MET A 245 2.24 -23.86 3.96
N GLN A 246 2.92 -24.82 4.60
CA GLN A 246 3.44 -25.99 3.91
C GLN A 246 2.30 -26.82 3.32
N GLY A 247 2.46 -27.23 2.06
CA GLY A 247 1.46 -28.04 1.33
C GLY A 247 0.31 -27.26 0.69
N ALA A 248 0.31 -25.92 0.74
CA ALA A 248 -0.66 -25.14 0.00
C ALA A 248 -0.48 -25.35 -1.52
N SER A 249 -1.42 -26.06 -2.14
CA SER A 249 -1.42 -26.33 -3.59
C SER A 249 -2.04 -25.21 -4.42
N LYS A 250 -2.71 -24.25 -3.78
CA LYS A 250 -3.41 -23.12 -4.41
C LYS A 250 -2.83 -21.79 -3.92
N GLN A 251 -3.02 -20.74 -4.71
CA GLN A 251 -2.67 -19.39 -4.31
C GLN A 251 -3.43 -19.01 -3.02
N LEU A 252 -2.68 -18.62 -1.99
CA LEU A 252 -3.25 -18.15 -0.73
C LEU A 252 -3.93 -16.79 -0.90
N VAL A 253 -5.05 -16.60 -0.19
CA VAL A 253 -5.81 -15.34 -0.20
C VAL A 253 -5.72 -14.69 1.17
N VAL A 254 -5.27 -13.45 1.22
CA VAL A 254 -5.25 -12.62 2.43
C VAL A 254 -6.28 -11.51 2.33
N ILE A 255 -7.11 -11.34 3.38
CA ILE A 255 -8.01 -10.18 3.49
C ILE A 255 -7.25 -8.99 4.04
N SER A 256 -7.12 -7.94 3.25
CA SER A 256 -6.60 -6.64 3.69
C SER A 256 -7.74 -5.74 4.18
N ALA A 257 -8.26 -6.05 5.37
CA ALA A 257 -9.26 -5.22 6.05
C ALA A 257 -8.61 -4.11 6.90
N LEU A 258 -7.42 -4.39 7.44
CA LEU A 258 -6.63 -3.35 8.11
C LEU A 258 -6.01 -2.40 7.08
N PRO A 259 -5.85 -1.12 7.44
CA PRO A 259 -5.37 -0.11 6.50
C PRO A 259 -3.92 -0.35 6.06
N LEU A 260 -3.66 -0.40 4.74
CA LEU A 260 -2.31 -0.53 4.19
C LEU A 260 -1.42 0.69 4.47
N TYR A 261 -2.01 1.86 4.73
CA TYR A 261 -1.23 3.03 5.18
C TYR A 261 -0.71 2.88 6.63
N HIS A 262 -1.03 1.79 7.33
CA HIS A 262 -0.50 1.43 8.64
C HIS A 262 0.50 0.28 8.51
N ILE A 263 1.68 0.41 9.15
CA ILE A 263 2.83 -0.51 8.93
C ILE A 263 2.51 -1.98 9.21
N PHE A 264 1.65 -2.29 10.18
CA PHE A 264 1.27 -3.68 10.48
C PHE A 264 0.61 -4.35 9.26
N ALA A 265 -0.44 -3.74 8.71
CA ALA A 265 -1.11 -4.27 7.52
C ALA A 265 -0.22 -4.20 6.29
N LEU A 266 0.56 -3.11 6.14
CA LEU A 266 1.48 -2.97 5.01
C LEU A 266 2.54 -4.07 5.00
N THR A 267 3.12 -4.40 6.16
CA THR A 267 4.12 -5.46 6.24
C THR A 267 3.50 -6.83 6.00
N LEU A 268 2.38 -7.15 6.64
CA LEU A 268 1.79 -8.48 6.57
C LEU A 268 1.02 -8.71 5.25
N CYS A 269 0.09 -7.83 4.91
CA CYS A 269 -0.73 -7.99 3.71
C CYS A 269 -0.01 -7.47 2.45
N GLY A 270 0.62 -6.29 2.56
CA GLY A 270 1.34 -5.67 1.45
C GLY A 270 2.62 -6.45 1.12
N PHE A 271 3.67 -6.26 1.91
CA PHE A 271 5.01 -6.77 1.55
C PHE A 271 5.12 -8.29 1.65
N TYR A 272 4.74 -8.89 2.79
CA TYR A 272 4.79 -10.35 2.93
C TYR A 272 3.79 -11.04 1.99
N GLY A 273 2.57 -10.49 1.86
CA GLY A 273 1.59 -11.01 0.91
C GLY A 273 2.12 -11.02 -0.53
N MET A 274 2.78 -9.95 -0.97
CA MET A 274 3.41 -9.90 -2.29
C MET A 274 4.59 -10.86 -2.41
N HIS A 275 5.49 -10.88 -1.41
CA HIS A 275 6.64 -11.79 -1.36
C HIS A 275 6.24 -13.26 -1.48
N ALA A 276 5.18 -13.64 -0.77
CA ALA A 276 4.64 -15.01 -0.79
C ALA A 276 3.71 -15.31 -1.98
N GLY A 277 3.50 -14.36 -2.89
CA GLY A 277 2.62 -14.53 -4.05
C GLY A 277 1.14 -14.66 -3.70
N MET A 278 0.71 -14.10 -2.58
CA MET A 278 -0.69 -14.15 -2.14
C MET A 278 -1.57 -13.23 -2.99
N ARG A 279 -2.86 -13.57 -3.04
CA ARG A 279 -3.92 -12.71 -3.56
C ARG A 279 -4.45 -11.82 -2.44
N ASN A 280 -4.28 -10.51 -2.56
CA ASN A 280 -4.79 -9.53 -1.61
C ASN A 280 -6.25 -9.18 -1.91
N LEU A 281 -7.19 -9.55 -1.05
CA LEU A 281 -8.56 -9.07 -1.12
C LEU A 281 -8.65 -7.71 -0.42
N LEU A 282 -8.64 -6.63 -1.21
CA LEU A 282 -8.64 -5.26 -0.69
C LEU A 282 -10.02 -4.84 -0.22
N ILE A 283 -10.13 -4.51 1.06
CA ILE A 283 -11.36 -3.99 1.68
C ILE A 283 -11.18 -2.49 1.92
N ILE A 284 -11.94 -1.68 1.21
CA ILE A 284 -11.85 -0.21 1.27
C ILE A 284 -12.36 0.33 2.60
N ASN A 285 -13.50 -0.20 3.05
CA ASN A 285 -14.14 0.20 4.32
C ASN A 285 -14.49 -1.04 5.16
N PRO A 286 -13.67 -1.45 6.11
CA PRO A 286 -13.94 -2.62 6.95
C PRO A 286 -15.08 -2.42 7.94
N ARG A 287 -15.58 -1.19 8.12
CA ARG A 287 -16.76 -0.90 8.95
C ARG A 287 -18.09 -1.25 8.25
N ASP A 288 -18.06 -1.36 6.93
CA ASP A 288 -19.19 -1.87 6.12
C ASP A 288 -19.13 -3.41 6.11
N LEU A 289 -19.59 -4.02 7.22
CA LEU A 289 -19.55 -5.47 7.42
C LEU A 289 -20.29 -6.25 6.33
N PRO A 290 -21.49 -5.84 5.86
CA PRO A 290 -22.16 -6.54 4.75
C PRO A 290 -21.30 -6.62 3.49
N THR A 291 -20.63 -5.53 3.12
CA THR A 291 -19.71 -5.49 1.96
C THR A 291 -18.47 -6.37 2.19
N LEU A 292 -17.89 -6.34 3.40
CA LEU A 292 -16.74 -7.18 3.75
C LEU A 292 -17.12 -8.67 3.68
N ILE A 293 -18.24 -9.08 4.30
CA ILE A 293 -18.70 -10.47 4.33
C ILE A 293 -19.01 -10.95 2.91
N LYS A 294 -19.68 -10.12 2.10
CA LYS A 294 -19.95 -10.43 0.70
C LYS A 294 -18.65 -10.68 -0.10
N ALA A 295 -17.65 -9.84 0.09
CA ALA A 295 -16.36 -10.01 -0.56
C ALA A 295 -15.61 -11.26 -0.08
N TRP A 296 -15.65 -11.53 1.23
CA TRP A 296 -15.05 -12.73 1.82
C TRP A 296 -15.65 -14.03 1.25
N LYS A 297 -17.01 -14.11 1.17
CA LYS A 297 -17.70 -15.29 0.64
C LYS A 297 -17.36 -15.64 -0.81
N GLN A 298 -16.74 -14.70 -1.57
CA GLN A 298 -16.38 -14.92 -2.98
C GLN A 298 -15.05 -15.64 -3.16
N LEU A 299 -14.19 -15.71 -2.13
CA LEU A 299 -12.85 -16.25 -2.24
C LEU A 299 -12.51 -17.18 -1.07
N PRO A 300 -11.71 -18.24 -1.32
CA PRO A 300 -11.23 -19.14 -0.27
C PRO A 300 -10.13 -18.46 0.55
N VAL A 301 -10.53 -17.64 1.52
CA VAL A 301 -9.58 -16.87 2.34
C VAL A 301 -8.75 -17.78 3.22
N SER A 302 -7.44 -17.58 3.19
CA SER A 302 -6.44 -18.34 3.95
C SER A 302 -5.91 -17.57 5.15
N VAL A 303 -5.82 -16.23 5.05
CA VAL A 303 -5.25 -15.37 6.07
C VAL A 303 -6.13 -14.14 6.29
N PHE A 304 -6.49 -13.88 7.55
CA PHE A 304 -7.29 -12.72 7.92
C PHE A 304 -6.69 -12.00 9.13
N PRO A 305 -5.75 -11.06 8.92
CA PRO A 305 -5.28 -10.22 10.01
C PRO A 305 -6.31 -9.15 10.33
N ALA A 306 -6.68 -9.06 11.59
CA ALA A 306 -7.63 -8.07 12.06
C ALA A 306 -7.34 -7.68 13.52
N VAL A 307 -8.02 -6.66 14.00
CA VAL A 307 -8.03 -6.25 15.40
C VAL A 307 -9.27 -6.81 16.12
N ASN A 308 -9.19 -6.93 17.44
CA ASN A 308 -10.27 -7.51 18.24
C ASN A 308 -11.64 -6.87 17.98
N THR A 309 -11.67 -5.55 17.77
CA THR A 309 -12.91 -4.82 17.47
C THR A 309 -13.58 -5.29 16.18
N LEU A 310 -12.80 -5.63 15.13
CA LEU A 310 -13.34 -6.15 13.88
C LEU A 310 -13.85 -7.59 14.06
N PHE A 311 -13.09 -8.45 14.73
CA PHE A 311 -13.55 -9.82 15.03
C PHE A 311 -14.82 -9.81 15.88
N ASN A 312 -14.87 -8.98 16.92
CA ASN A 312 -16.05 -8.84 17.76
C ASN A 312 -17.25 -8.37 16.95
N ALA A 313 -17.09 -7.41 16.04
CA ALA A 313 -18.17 -6.95 15.17
C ALA A 313 -18.65 -8.04 14.21
N LEU A 314 -17.75 -8.90 13.70
CA LEU A 314 -18.12 -10.02 12.82
C LEU A 314 -18.88 -11.13 13.58
N VAL A 315 -18.45 -11.46 14.80
CA VAL A 315 -19.12 -12.49 15.63
C VAL A 315 -20.53 -12.09 16.01
N HIS A 316 -20.79 -10.80 16.23
CA HIS A 316 -22.10 -10.27 16.61
C HIS A 316 -22.92 -9.75 15.41
N HIS A 317 -22.44 -9.96 14.20
CA HIS A 317 -23.19 -9.57 13.00
C HIS A 317 -24.31 -10.57 12.75
N PRO A 318 -25.59 -10.14 12.57
CA PRO A 318 -26.74 -11.00 12.34
C PRO A 318 -26.62 -11.83 11.04
#